data_2ff6ee1ddcd1aa3ed97d02192e54f60f
#
_entry.id   2ff6ee1ddcd1aa3ed97d02192e54f60f
#
_cell.length_a   1.000
_cell.length_b   1.000
_cell.length_c   1.000
_cell.angle_alpha   90.00
_cell.angle_beta   90.00
_cell.angle_gamma   90.00
#
_symmetry.space_group_name_H-M   'P 1'
#
loop_
_entity.id
_entity.type
_entity.pdbx_description
1 polymer ?
#
loop_
_entity_poly.entity_id
_entity_poly.type
_entity_poly.pdbx_seq_one_letter_code
_entity_poly.pdbx_strand_id
1 'polypeptide(L)'
;LKTVGYRLEEVKGKHHRIFCDAETAASNQCQQAWQLLNKGEYLSGRFKRMNRSGQAVWLRATYNPLYDNNGKLYGVVKFASDITNQVERRHAESSAAKLAFDIAAETDESAREGTETVQATVEVVRSIASELEQVSEHINALGNQSERINSIVQVIRGIAEQTNLLALNAAIEAARAGEQGRGFAVVADEVRNLAARTSQATLEINDVVLKNMELAQQAVSGMGESKTKSEQGVQLANQAGEVMLKIRDEAQRVVDAIGQFSNAIEE
;
A
#
# COMPACT_ATOMS: atom_id res chain seq x y z
N LEU A 1 -37.96 44.98 -1.66
CA LEU A 1 -36.73 45.81 -1.59
C LEU A 1 -35.79 45.37 -0.47
N LYS A 2 -36.32 44.83 0.67
CA LYS A 2 -35.46 44.28 1.76
C LYS A 2 -34.42 43.25 1.23
N THR A 3 -34.84 42.34 0.38
CA THR A 3 -34.01 41.27 -0.19
C THR A 3 -32.81 41.79 -1.00
N VAL A 4 -32.98 42.89 -1.72
CA VAL A 4 -31.90 43.51 -2.53
C VAL A 4 -31.19 44.67 -1.83
N GLY A 5 -31.59 45.01 -0.57
CA GLY A 5 -30.91 46.00 0.26
C GLY A 5 -31.07 47.44 -0.16
N TYR A 6 -32.02 47.77 -1.06
CA TYR A 6 -32.28 49.13 -1.52
C TYR A 6 -33.48 49.74 -0.82
N ARG A 7 -33.45 51.05 -0.60
CA ARG A 7 -34.62 51.82 -0.21
C ARG A 7 -35.45 52.26 -1.43
N LEU A 8 -36.74 52.53 -1.23
CA LEU A 8 -37.65 52.87 -2.35
C LEU A 8 -37.15 54.11 -3.13
N GLU A 9 -36.69 55.13 -2.42
CA GLU A 9 -36.19 56.37 -2.98
C GLU A 9 -34.96 56.16 -3.89
N GLU A 10 -34.15 55.12 -3.61
CA GLU A 10 -32.96 54.80 -4.36
C GLU A 10 -33.26 54.13 -5.67
N VAL A 11 -34.41 53.48 -5.84
CA VAL A 11 -34.78 52.68 -7.04
C VAL A 11 -35.88 53.36 -7.83
N LYS A 12 -36.61 54.27 -7.24
CA LYS A 12 -37.70 55.00 -7.94
C LYS A 12 -37.16 55.76 -9.13
N GLY A 13 -37.76 55.56 -10.30
CA GLY A 13 -37.30 56.19 -11.57
C GLY A 13 -36.01 55.61 -12.13
N LYS A 14 -35.42 54.57 -11.54
CA LYS A 14 -34.25 53.90 -12.08
C LYS A 14 -34.64 52.71 -12.95
N HIS A 15 -33.80 52.48 -13.97
CA HIS A 15 -34.01 51.30 -14.84
C HIS A 15 -33.68 50.02 -14.04
N HIS A 16 -34.43 48.94 -14.28
CA HIS A 16 -34.27 47.64 -13.60
C HIS A 16 -32.83 47.09 -13.66
N ARG A 17 -32.01 47.48 -14.60
CA ARG A 17 -30.59 47.06 -14.73
C ARG A 17 -29.74 47.33 -13.49
N ILE A 18 -30.15 48.21 -12.56
CA ILE A 18 -29.43 48.47 -11.32
C ILE A 18 -29.29 47.24 -10.45
N PHE A 19 -30.15 46.23 -10.63
CA PHE A 19 -30.11 44.96 -9.94
C PHE A 19 -29.32 43.89 -10.71
N CYS A 20 -28.70 44.21 -11.83
CA CYS A 20 -27.92 43.28 -12.63
C CYS A 20 -26.45 43.61 -12.54
N ASP A 21 -25.59 42.61 -12.62
CA ASP A 21 -24.19 42.81 -12.91
C ASP A 21 -24.03 43.35 -14.37
N ALA A 22 -22.86 43.90 -14.72
CA ALA A 22 -22.60 44.53 -15.99
C ALA A 22 -22.78 43.54 -17.16
N GLU A 23 -22.37 42.28 -16.96
CA GLU A 23 -22.45 41.21 -17.97
C GLU A 23 -23.93 40.86 -18.24
N THR A 24 -24.70 40.57 -17.18
CA THR A 24 -26.14 40.28 -17.29
C THR A 24 -26.91 41.48 -17.93
N ALA A 25 -26.59 42.72 -17.54
CA ALA A 25 -27.24 43.91 -18.05
C ALA A 25 -27.00 44.13 -19.57
N ALA A 26 -25.85 43.70 -20.07
CA ALA A 26 -25.46 43.78 -21.47
C ALA A 26 -25.86 42.54 -22.29
N SER A 27 -26.34 41.47 -21.67
CA SER A 27 -26.60 40.20 -22.32
C SER A 27 -27.79 40.28 -23.30
N ASN A 28 -27.68 39.51 -24.40
CA ASN A 28 -28.79 39.34 -25.36
C ASN A 28 -30.05 38.75 -24.66
N GLN A 29 -29.87 37.91 -23.67
CA GLN A 29 -30.95 37.31 -22.89
C GLN A 29 -31.75 38.39 -22.13
N CYS A 30 -31.10 39.39 -21.57
CA CYS A 30 -31.76 40.50 -20.89
C CYS A 30 -32.55 41.35 -21.91
N GLN A 31 -32.00 41.62 -23.09
CA GLN A 31 -32.71 42.37 -24.15
C GLN A 31 -33.92 41.60 -24.66
N GLN A 32 -33.80 40.31 -24.93
CA GLN A 32 -34.92 39.46 -25.36
C GLN A 32 -36.03 39.40 -24.30
N ALA A 33 -35.67 39.28 -23.01
CA ALA A 33 -36.61 39.28 -21.92
C ALA A 33 -37.49 40.57 -21.94
N TRP A 34 -36.88 41.74 -22.12
CA TRP A 34 -37.61 43.01 -22.21
C TRP A 34 -38.45 43.11 -23.47
N GLN A 35 -38.00 42.55 -24.61
CA GLN A 35 -38.77 42.48 -25.84
C GLN A 35 -40.04 41.64 -25.68
N LEU A 36 -39.99 40.49 -25.01
CA LEU A 36 -41.12 39.63 -24.70
C LEU A 36 -42.14 40.37 -23.78
N LEU A 37 -41.63 40.97 -22.69
CA LEU A 37 -42.49 41.76 -21.78
C LEU A 37 -43.17 42.91 -22.50
N ASN A 38 -42.51 43.60 -23.43
CA ASN A 38 -43.10 44.69 -24.25
C ASN A 38 -44.15 44.16 -25.25
N LYS A 39 -44.08 42.88 -25.64
CA LYS A 39 -45.10 42.23 -26.46
C LYS A 39 -46.30 41.74 -25.63
N GLY A 40 -46.24 41.89 -24.31
CA GLY A 40 -47.30 41.44 -23.41
C GLY A 40 -47.13 39.98 -22.97
N GLU A 41 -45.98 39.39 -23.21
CA GLU A 41 -45.69 38.03 -22.73
C GLU A 41 -45.15 38.07 -21.29
N TYR A 42 -45.49 37.09 -20.46
CA TYR A 42 -44.94 36.95 -19.11
C TYR A 42 -43.62 36.20 -19.11
N LEU A 43 -42.76 36.44 -18.12
CA LEU A 43 -41.54 35.71 -17.90
C LEU A 43 -41.52 35.10 -16.53
N SER A 44 -41.12 33.83 -16.45
CA SER A 44 -40.90 33.13 -15.20
C SER A 44 -39.55 32.43 -15.22
N GLY A 45 -38.85 32.44 -14.08
CA GLY A 45 -37.54 31.77 -14.02
C GLY A 45 -36.74 32.10 -12.75
N ARG A 46 -35.51 31.64 -12.77
CA ARG A 46 -34.50 31.97 -11.76
C ARG A 46 -33.58 33.05 -12.31
N PHE A 47 -33.40 34.12 -11.56
CA PHE A 47 -32.65 35.29 -11.98
C PHE A 47 -31.61 35.64 -10.93
N LYS A 48 -30.33 35.71 -11.34
CA LYS A 48 -29.26 36.26 -10.54
C LYS A 48 -29.40 37.78 -10.54
N ARG A 49 -29.37 38.39 -9.37
CA ARG A 49 -29.42 39.85 -9.19
C ARG A 49 -28.32 40.25 -8.21
N MET A 50 -27.98 41.53 -8.22
CA MET A 50 -27.01 42.11 -7.28
C MET A 50 -27.74 42.94 -6.25
N ASN A 51 -27.39 42.73 -4.97
CA ASN A 51 -27.86 43.62 -3.92
C ASN A 51 -27.05 44.90 -3.90
N ARG A 52 -27.44 45.84 -3.01
CA ARG A 52 -26.73 47.14 -2.83
C ARG A 52 -25.26 46.98 -2.44
N SER A 53 -24.92 45.89 -1.73
CA SER A 53 -23.54 45.58 -1.30
C SER A 53 -22.71 44.89 -2.39
N GLY A 54 -23.26 44.67 -3.60
CA GLY A 54 -22.57 43.97 -4.67
C GLY A 54 -22.55 42.44 -4.52
N GLN A 55 -23.37 41.88 -3.61
CA GLN A 55 -23.49 40.42 -3.47
C GLN A 55 -24.59 39.87 -4.38
N ALA A 56 -24.37 38.64 -4.86
CA ALA A 56 -25.37 37.96 -5.68
C ALA A 56 -26.59 37.55 -4.84
N VAL A 57 -27.77 37.82 -5.36
CA VAL A 57 -29.07 37.38 -4.80
C VAL A 57 -29.80 36.62 -5.90
N TRP A 58 -30.17 35.38 -5.64
CA TRP A 58 -30.93 34.56 -6.55
C TRP A 58 -32.41 34.70 -6.26
N LEU A 59 -33.18 35.10 -7.29
CA LEU A 59 -34.59 35.29 -7.19
C LEU A 59 -35.33 34.30 -8.13
N ARG A 60 -36.28 33.55 -7.60
CA ARG A 60 -37.30 32.92 -8.42
C ARG A 60 -38.39 33.99 -8.65
N ALA A 61 -38.61 34.40 -9.87
CA ALA A 61 -39.47 35.51 -10.15
C ALA A 61 -40.35 35.28 -11.37
N THR A 62 -41.55 35.90 -11.34
CA THR A 62 -42.45 36.03 -12.46
C THR A 62 -42.64 37.49 -12.74
N TYR A 63 -42.47 37.90 -13.98
CA TYR A 63 -42.75 39.23 -14.47
C TYR A 63 -44.00 39.17 -15.29
N ASN A 64 -45.01 39.93 -14.92
CA ASN A 64 -46.33 39.91 -15.56
C ASN A 64 -46.65 41.29 -16.12
N PRO A 65 -47.02 41.41 -17.41
CA PRO A 65 -47.44 42.64 -18.00
C PRO A 65 -48.76 43.15 -17.37
N LEU A 66 -48.88 44.47 -17.20
CA LEU A 66 -50.05 45.13 -16.69
C LEU A 66 -50.67 45.97 -17.80
N TYR A 67 -52.04 45.86 -17.97
CA TYR A 67 -52.81 46.54 -18.98
C TYR A 67 -53.78 47.52 -18.34
N ASP A 68 -54.00 48.63 -19.00
CA ASP A 68 -55.05 49.57 -18.62
C ASP A 68 -56.43 49.10 -19.11
N ASN A 69 -57.46 49.88 -18.79
CA ASN A 69 -58.84 49.53 -19.17
C ASN A 69 -59.08 49.51 -20.71
N ASN A 70 -58.15 50.07 -21.48
CA ASN A 70 -58.21 50.06 -22.94
C ASN A 70 -57.34 48.96 -23.57
N GLY A 71 -56.79 48.06 -22.78
CA GLY A 71 -55.93 46.97 -23.23
C GLY A 71 -54.53 47.40 -23.59
N LYS A 72 -54.09 48.60 -23.24
CA LYS A 72 -52.76 49.11 -23.50
C LYS A 72 -51.79 48.71 -22.36
N LEU A 73 -50.67 48.13 -22.73
CA LEU A 73 -49.59 47.82 -21.78
C LEU A 73 -49.04 49.10 -21.15
N TYR A 74 -49.11 49.22 -19.81
CA TYR A 74 -48.59 50.39 -19.11
C TYR A 74 -47.50 50.07 -18.06
N GLY A 75 -47.31 48.80 -17.74
CA GLY A 75 -46.33 48.41 -16.71
C GLY A 75 -46.08 46.91 -16.65
N VAL A 76 -45.17 46.52 -15.78
CA VAL A 76 -44.84 45.12 -15.46
C VAL A 76 -44.81 44.99 -13.96
N VAL A 77 -45.54 44.03 -13.40
CA VAL A 77 -45.43 43.65 -11.99
C VAL A 77 -44.54 42.43 -11.83
N LYS A 78 -43.66 42.46 -10.86
CA LYS A 78 -42.75 41.35 -10.53
C LYS A 78 -43.11 40.78 -9.17
N PHE A 79 -43.36 39.48 -9.13
CA PHE A 79 -43.38 38.68 -7.91
C PHE A 79 -42.10 37.90 -7.84
N ALA A 80 -41.41 37.95 -6.68
CA ALA A 80 -40.14 37.28 -6.53
C ALA A 80 -39.98 36.70 -5.12
N SER A 81 -39.44 35.51 -5.05
CA SER A 81 -38.98 34.85 -3.82
C SER A 81 -37.48 34.77 -3.84
N ASP A 82 -36.84 35.04 -2.71
CA ASP A 82 -35.39 34.84 -2.52
C ASP A 82 -35.12 33.36 -2.40
N ILE A 83 -34.24 32.86 -3.27
CA ILE A 83 -33.81 31.46 -3.31
C ILE A 83 -32.27 31.37 -3.16
N THR A 84 -31.62 32.44 -2.68
CA THR A 84 -30.15 32.50 -2.57
C THR A 84 -29.62 31.34 -1.74
N ASN A 85 -30.14 31.14 -0.55
CA ASN A 85 -29.73 30.06 0.33
C ASN A 85 -29.98 28.66 -0.31
N GLN A 86 -31.04 28.51 -1.11
CA GLN A 86 -31.30 27.25 -1.82
C GLN A 86 -30.28 26.99 -2.92
N VAL A 87 -29.92 28.01 -3.68
CA VAL A 87 -28.91 27.89 -4.73
C VAL A 87 -27.53 27.64 -4.16
N GLU A 88 -27.13 28.39 -3.13
CA GLU A 88 -25.85 28.22 -2.44
C GLU A 88 -25.73 26.82 -1.83
N ARG A 89 -26.79 26.34 -1.17
CA ARG A 89 -26.82 24.98 -0.63
C ARG A 89 -26.67 23.92 -1.71
N ARG A 90 -27.41 24.03 -2.83
CA ARG A 90 -27.27 23.10 -3.96
C ARG A 90 -25.85 23.10 -4.53
N HIS A 91 -25.22 24.26 -4.66
CA HIS A 91 -23.83 24.35 -5.11
C HIS A 91 -22.86 23.66 -4.13
N ALA A 92 -23.03 23.89 -2.84
CA ALA A 92 -22.23 23.24 -1.81
C ALA A 92 -22.41 21.72 -1.81
N GLU A 93 -23.66 21.25 -1.92
CA GLU A 93 -24.01 19.83 -2.00
C GLU A 93 -23.41 19.17 -3.25
N SER A 94 -23.54 19.80 -4.43
CA SER A 94 -22.96 19.32 -5.67
C SER A 94 -21.43 19.25 -5.62
N SER A 95 -20.80 20.28 -5.03
CA SER A 95 -19.34 20.32 -4.87
C SER A 95 -18.85 19.24 -3.90
N ALA A 96 -19.57 19.01 -2.80
CA ALA A 96 -19.26 17.96 -1.85
C ALA A 96 -19.44 16.56 -2.45
N ALA A 97 -20.49 16.35 -3.23
CA ALA A 97 -20.72 15.09 -3.95
C ALA A 97 -19.59 14.80 -4.94
N LYS A 98 -19.17 15.81 -5.73
CA LYS A 98 -18.04 15.65 -6.65
C LYS A 98 -16.76 15.30 -5.93
N LEU A 99 -16.43 16.02 -4.85
CA LEU A 99 -15.22 15.73 -4.06
C LEU A 99 -15.26 14.31 -3.48
N ALA A 100 -16.40 13.87 -2.95
CA ALA A 100 -16.56 12.53 -2.40
C ALA A 100 -16.42 11.45 -3.49
N PHE A 101 -16.93 11.70 -4.72
CA PHE A 101 -16.72 10.83 -5.87
C PHE A 101 -15.23 10.70 -6.23
N ASP A 102 -14.53 11.83 -6.32
CA ASP A 102 -13.11 11.85 -6.68
C ASP A 102 -12.28 11.09 -5.63
N ILE A 103 -12.57 11.29 -4.32
CA ILE A 103 -11.92 10.56 -3.23
C ILE A 103 -12.21 9.06 -3.30
N ALA A 104 -13.45 8.67 -3.57
CA ALA A 104 -13.82 7.25 -3.67
C ALA A 104 -13.11 6.57 -4.87
N ALA A 105 -13.02 7.24 -6.00
CA ALA A 105 -12.28 6.74 -7.18
C ALA A 105 -10.79 6.57 -6.89
N GLU A 106 -10.15 7.53 -6.21
CA GLU A 106 -8.75 7.44 -5.79
C GLU A 106 -8.54 6.31 -4.76
N THR A 107 -9.52 6.09 -3.87
CA THR A 107 -9.49 5.01 -2.88
C THR A 107 -9.57 3.63 -3.55
N ASP A 108 -10.46 3.45 -4.54
CA ASP A 108 -10.54 2.19 -5.32
C ASP A 108 -9.22 1.88 -6.02
N GLU A 109 -8.61 2.87 -6.67
CA GLU A 109 -7.33 2.68 -7.35
C GLU A 109 -6.21 2.35 -6.36
N SER A 110 -6.12 3.07 -5.23
CA SER A 110 -5.12 2.78 -4.19
C SER A 110 -5.29 1.37 -3.59
N ALA A 111 -6.52 0.92 -3.40
CA ALA A 111 -6.79 -0.43 -2.90
C ALA A 111 -6.48 -1.50 -3.96
N ARG A 112 -6.65 -1.21 -5.25
CA ARG A 112 -6.23 -2.08 -6.35
C ARG A 112 -4.71 -2.26 -6.37
N GLU A 113 -3.95 -1.17 -6.31
CA GLU A 113 -2.48 -1.20 -6.24
C GLU A 113 -1.99 -1.93 -4.97
N GLY A 114 -2.69 -1.70 -3.85
CA GLY A 114 -2.44 -2.41 -2.60
C GLY A 114 -2.63 -3.93 -2.74
N THR A 115 -3.67 -4.36 -3.45
CA THR A 115 -3.93 -5.78 -3.73
C THR A 115 -2.80 -6.41 -4.56
N GLU A 116 -2.33 -5.72 -5.60
CA GLU A 116 -1.22 -6.19 -6.43
C GLU A 116 0.08 -6.31 -5.63
N THR A 117 0.36 -5.31 -4.77
CA THR A 117 1.53 -5.32 -3.89
C THR A 117 1.49 -6.48 -2.90
N VAL A 118 0.32 -6.75 -2.30
CA VAL A 118 0.11 -7.88 -1.40
C VAL A 118 0.35 -9.20 -2.13
N GLN A 119 -0.16 -9.34 -3.34
CA GLN A 119 0.01 -10.55 -4.14
C GLN A 119 1.48 -10.82 -4.49
N ALA A 120 2.21 -9.79 -4.91
CA ALA A 120 3.66 -9.86 -5.13
C ALA A 120 4.41 -10.24 -3.84
N THR A 121 4.00 -9.71 -2.69
CA THR A 121 4.58 -10.06 -1.40
C THR A 121 4.38 -11.54 -1.07
N VAL A 122 3.19 -12.10 -1.30
CA VAL A 122 2.92 -13.54 -1.12
C VAL A 122 3.84 -14.40 -1.98
N GLU A 123 4.07 -14.02 -3.24
CA GLU A 123 4.96 -14.75 -4.14
C GLU A 123 6.42 -14.74 -3.65
N VAL A 124 6.91 -13.57 -3.23
CA VAL A 124 8.26 -13.43 -2.67
C VAL A 124 8.43 -14.28 -1.41
N VAL A 125 7.48 -14.24 -0.48
CA VAL A 125 7.56 -15.01 0.78
C VAL A 125 7.51 -16.52 0.52
N ARG A 126 6.73 -16.97 -0.48
CA ARG A 126 6.73 -18.38 -0.92
C ARG A 126 8.07 -18.80 -1.53
N SER A 127 8.69 -17.92 -2.32
CA SER A 127 10.05 -18.17 -2.84
C SER A 127 11.05 -18.34 -1.72
N ILE A 128 11.02 -17.46 -0.71
CA ILE A 128 11.88 -17.56 0.48
C ILE A 128 11.66 -18.90 1.20
N ALA A 129 10.42 -19.34 1.39
CA ALA A 129 10.14 -20.62 2.04
C ALA A 129 10.71 -21.81 1.25
N SER A 130 10.64 -21.77 -0.10
CA SER A 130 11.23 -22.78 -0.98
C SER A 130 12.77 -22.78 -0.92
N GLU A 131 13.38 -21.61 -0.90
CA GLU A 131 14.84 -21.46 -0.77
C GLU A 131 15.36 -21.99 0.56
N LEU A 132 14.63 -21.70 1.66
CA LEU A 132 14.96 -22.23 2.99
C LEU A 132 14.93 -23.75 3.02
N GLU A 133 14.00 -24.39 2.30
CA GLU A 133 13.91 -25.84 2.19
C GLU A 133 15.11 -26.42 1.45
N GLN A 134 15.52 -25.84 0.32
CA GLN A 134 16.73 -26.25 -0.41
C GLN A 134 18.01 -26.08 0.43
N VAL A 135 18.14 -24.95 1.14
CA VAL A 135 19.30 -24.71 2.01
C VAL A 135 19.30 -25.71 3.17
N SER A 136 18.14 -26.06 3.73
CA SER A 136 18.01 -27.11 4.76
C SER A 136 18.50 -28.46 4.26
N GLU A 137 18.17 -28.84 3.03
CA GLU A 137 18.68 -30.07 2.42
C GLU A 137 20.20 -30.07 2.27
N HIS A 138 20.79 -28.93 1.84
CA HIS A 138 22.24 -28.80 1.71
C HIS A 138 22.95 -28.91 3.06
N ILE A 139 22.39 -28.29 4.11
CA ILE A 139 22.95 -28.35 5.46
C ILE A 139 22.86 -29.79 6.02
N ASN A 140 21.75 -30.49 5.79
CA ASN A 140 21.63 -31.92 6.16
C ASN A 140 22.67 -32.76 5.43
N ALA A 141 22.91 -32.55 4.15
CA ALA A 141 23.97 -33.22 3.40
C ALA A 141 25.36 -32.93 3.97
N LEU A 142 25.62 -31.68 4.42
CA LEU A 142 26.85 -31.28 5.10
C LEU A 142 27.01 -32.03 6.44
N GLY A 143 25.93 -32.18 7.21
CA GLY A 143 25.92 -32.97 8.45
C GLY A 143 26.31 -34.42 8.19
N ASN A 144 25.67 -35.08 7.21
CA ASN A 144 25.99 -36.45 6.82
C ASN A 144 27.46 -36.59 6.33
N GLN A 145 27.97 -35.60 5.60
CA GLN A 145 29.36 -35.60 5.16
C GLN A 145 30.32 -35.48 6.35
N SER A 146 29.96 -34.66 7.35
CA SER A 146 30.74 -34.51 8.58
C SER A 146 30.80 -35.83 9.39
N GLU A 147 29.70 -36.58 9.50
CA GLU A 147 29.66 -37.91 10.08
C GLU A 147 30.63 -38.89 9.38
N ARG A 148 30.64 -38.86 8.06
CA ARG A 148 31.59 -39.68 7.26
C ARG A 148 33.04 -39.29 7.53
N ILE A 149 33.32 -37.99 7.60
CA ILE A 149 34.67 -37.50 7.96
C ILE A 149 35.06 -37.96 9.37
N ASN A 150 34.13 -37.86 10.34
CA ASN A 150 34.34 -38.36 11.69
C ASN A 150 34.76 -39.84 11.69
N SER A 151 34.04 -40.69 10.95
CA SER A 151 34.34 -42.11 10.83
C SER A 151 35.72 -42.35 10.23
N ILE A 152 36.14 -41.60 9.22
CA ILE A 152 37.48 -41.69 8.61
C ILE A 152 38.56 -41.27 9.61
N VAL A 153 38.32 -40.18 10.37
CA VAL A 153 39.25 -39.67 11.38
C VAL A 153 39.46 -40.72 12.49
N GLN A 154 38.41 -41.41 12.91
CA GLN A 154 38.51 -42.52 13.87
C GLN A 154 39.39 -43.69 13.35
N VAL A 155 39.23 -44.05 12.08
CA VAL A 155 40.07 -45.08 11.43
C VAL A 155 41.52 -44.63 11.37
N ILE A 156 41.81 -43.35 10.98
CA ILE A 156 43.17 -42.84 10.94
C ILE A 156 43.79 -42.83 12.32
N ARG A 157 43.05 -42.48 13.36
CA ARG A 157 43.51 -42.54 14.77
C ARG A 157 43.85 -43.96 15.15
N GLY A 158 43.02 -44.95 14.84
CA GLY A 158 43.28 -46.36 15.05
C GLY A 158 44.54 -46.84 14.35
N ILE A 159 44.80 -46.41 13.11
CA ILE A 159 46.04 -46.70 12.36
C ILE A 159 47.25 -46.07 13.06
N ALA A 160 47.11 -44.81 13.53
CA ALA A 160 48.20 -44.15 14.26
C ALA A 160 48.52 -44.87 15.58
N GLU A 161 47.51 -45.30 16.36
CA GLU A 161 47.71 -46.08 17.55
C GLU A 161 48.37 -47.44 17.28
N GLN A 162 47.98 -48.17 16.23
CA GLN A 162 48.65 -49.40 15.81
C GLN A 162 50.08 -49.15 15.34
N THR A 163 50.33 -48.06 14.59
CA THR A 163 51.67 -47.68 14.15
C THR A 163 52.58 -47.33 15.33
N ASN A 164 52.07 -46.65 16.33
CA ASN A 164 52.78 -46.36 17.55
C ASN A 164 53.18 -47.66 18.32
N LEU A 165 52.28 -48.64 18.40
CA LEU A 165 52.58 -49.95 19.00
C LEU A 165 53.58 -50.75 18.19
N LEU A 166 53.52 -50.72 16.87
CA LEU A 166 54.48 -51.37 15.98
C LEU A 166 55.88 -50.72 16.12
N ALA A 167 55.93 -49.42 16.18
CA ALA A 167 57.19 -48.66 16.37
C ALA A 167 57.80 -48.95 17.76
N LEU A 168 56.99 -49.05 18.81
CA LEU A 168 57.42 -49.44 20.14
C LEU A 168 58.06 -50.84 20.13
N ASN A 169 57.40 -51.83 19.52
CA ASN A 169 57.94 -53.19 19.38
C ASN A 169 59.23 -53.20 18.61
N ALA A 170 59.36 -52.43 17.52
CA ALA A 170 60.58 -52.29 16.74
C ALA A 170 61.73 -51.64 17.56
N ALA A 171 61.43 -50.61 18.34
CA ALA A 171 62.41 -50.00 19.26
C ALA A 171 62.88 -50.97 20.32
N ILE A 172 62.04 -51.79 20.88
CA ILE A 172 62.40 -52.84 21.88
C ILE A 172 63.34 -53.87 21.21
N GLU A 173 63.04 -54.35 20.01
CA GLU A 173 63.85 -55.34 19.32
C GLU A 173 65.19 -54.75 18.84
N ALA A 174 65.20 -53.46 18.42
CA ALA A 174 66.42 -52.72 18.11
C ALA A 174 67.34 -52.58 19.34
N ALA A 175 66.79 -52.30 20.51
CA ALA A 175 67.53 -52.27 21.77
C ALA A 175 68.14 -53.67 22.14
N ARG A 176 67.38 -54.71 21.82
CA ARG A 176 67.82 -56.09 22.05
C ARG A 176 68.97 -56.51 21.14
N ALA A 177 69.09 -55.95 19.93
CA ALA A 177 70.20 -56.19 18.96
C ALA A 177 71.45 -55.43 19.31
N GLY A 178 71.47 -54.60 20.38
CA GLY A 178 72.68 -53.87 20.80
C GLY A 178 73.25 -52.90 19.77
N GLU A 179 74.55 -52.84 19.58
CA GLU A 179 75.19 -51.93 18.64
C GLU A 179 74.71 -52.08 17.19
N GLN A 180 74.31 -53.27 16.76
CA GLN A 180 73.80 -53.54 15.43
C GLN A 180 72.35 -52.94 15.22
N GLY A 181 71.64 -52.70 16.29
CA GLY A 181 70.30 -52.15 16.24
C GLY A 181 70.23 -50.61 16.28
N ARG A 182 71.26 -49.86 16.52
CA ARG A 182 71.24 -48.41 16.75
C ARG A 182 70.54 -47.61 15.64
N GLY A 183 70.75 -47.93 14.38
CA GLY A 183 70.11 -47.27 13.25
C GLY A 183 68.61 -47.53 13.20
N PHE A 184 68.20 -48.78 13.53
CA PHE A 184 66.78 -49.16 13.62
C PHE A 184 66.07 -48.50 14.79
N ALA A 185 66.73 -48.31 15.94
CA ALA A 185 66.16 -47.63 17.09
C ALA A 185 65.77 -46.16 16.78
N VAL A 186 66.68 -45.44 16.04
CA VAL A 186 66.38 -44.06 15.66
C VAL A 186 65.16 -43.99 14.72
N VAL A 187 65.03 -44.89 13.77
CA VAL A 187 63.88 -44.94 12.86
C VAL A 187 62.61 -45.30 13.63
N ALA A 188 62.67 -46.26 14.57
CA ALA A 188 61.53 -46.65 15.37
C ALA A 188 61.04 -45.49 16.26
N ASP A 189 61.92 -44.73 16.88
CA ASP A 189 61.57 -43.56 17.68
C ASP A 189 60.94 -42.45 16.82
N GLU A 190 61.45 -42.21 15.58
CA GLU A 190 60.88 -41.22 14.67
C GLU A 190 59.47 -41.64 14.18
N VAL A 191 59.26 -42.93 13.84
CA VAL A 191 57.93 -43.47 13.49
C VAL A 191 56.99 -43.35 14.65
N ARG A 192 57.44 -43.60 15.89
CA ARG A 192 56.64 -43.45 17.11
C ARG A 192 56.22 -41.99 17.32
N ASN A 193 57.14 -41.04 17.15
CA ASN A 193 56.85 -39.62 17.25
C ASN A 193 55.83 -39.19 16.17
N LEU A 194 56.01 -39.63 14.92
CA LEU A 194 55.05 -39.34 13.83
C LEU A 194 53.65 -39.92 14.13
N ALA A 195 53.55 -41.13 14.66
CA ALA A 195 52.31 -41.75 15.05
C ALA A 195 51.60 -40.96 16.19
N ALA A 196 52.34 -40.50 17.18
CA ALA A 196 51.82 -39.66 18.26
C ALA A 196 51.27 -38.32 17.73
N ARG A 197 52.05 -37.65 16.85
CA ARG A 197 51.61 -36.41 16.20
C ARG A 197 50.37 -36.60 15.32
N THR A 198 50.29 -37.73 14.61
CA THR A 198 49.10 -38.09 13.81
C THR A 198 47.88 -38.28 14.67
N SER A 199 48.04 -39.02 15.79
CA SER A 199 46.94 -39.22 16.77
C SER A 199 46.48 -37.89 17.36
N GLN A 200 47.35 -36.97 17.70
CA GLN A 200 47.02 -35.64 18.17
C GLN A 200 46.28 -34.82 17.13
N ALA A 201 46.76 -34.79 15.90
CA ALA A 201 46.10 -34.08 14.80
C ALA A 201 44.70 -34.64 14.52
N THR A 202 44.46 -35.94 14.63
CA THR A 202 43.17 -36.55 14.48
C THR A 202 42.18 -36.13 15.57
N LEU A 203 42.60 -35.90 16.79
CA LEU A 203 41.79 -35.36 17.88
C LEU A 203 41.32 -33.93 17.54
N GLU A 204 42.24 -33.09 17.08
CA GLU A 204 41.92 -31.72 16.67
C GLU A 204 40.91 -31.67 15.52
N ILE A 205 41.09 -32.54 14.49
CA ILE A 205 40.11 -32.67 13.38
C ILE A 205 38.78 -33.16 13.90
N ASN A 206 38.75 -34.12 14.83
CA ASN A 206 37.53 -34.64 15.42
C ASN A 206 36.73 -33.51 16.10
N ASP A 207 37.38 -32.65 16.87
CA ASP A 207 36.73 -31.52 17.56
C ASP A 207 36.11 -30.53 16.55
N VAL A 208 36.82 -30.23 15.46
CA VAL A 208 36.30 -29.37 14.39
C VAL A 208 35.08 -30.01 13.72
N VAL A 209 35.13 -31.31 13.44
CA VAL A 209 34.02 -32.04 12.81
C VAL A 209 32.79 -32.06 13.70
N LEU A 210 32.96 -32.35 15.01
CA LEU A 210 31.85 -32.31 15.97
C LEU A 210 31.22 -30.92 16.05
N LYS A 211 32.05 -29.86 16.04
CA LYS A 211 31.54 -28.48 16.03
C LYS A 211 30.78 -28.14 14.75
N ASN A 212 31.24 -28.62 13.59
CA ASN A 212 30.54 -28.46 12.33
C ASN A 212 29.16 -29.16 12.36
N MET A 213 29.06 -30.35 12.92
CA MET A 213 27.79 -31.06 13.07
C MET A 213 26.81 -30.31 13.98
N GLU A 214 27.30 -29.76 15.08
CA GLU A 214 26.49 -28.93 16.00
C GLU A 214 25.93 -27.69 15.27
N LEU A 215 26.81 -26.97 14.55
CA LEU A 215 26.42 -25.78 13.77
C LEU A 215 25.43 -26.12 12.67
N ALA A 216 25.61 -27.24 11.97
CA ALA A 216 24.67 -27.71 10.97
C ALA A 216 23.27 -27.98 11.58
N GLN A 217 23.21 -28.64 12.74
CA GLN A 217 21.97 -28.90 13.44
C GLN A 217 21.27 -27.62 13.89
N GLN A 218 22.01 -26.65 14.41
CA GLN A 218 21.50 -25.34 14.78
C GLN A 218 20.95 -24.58 13.55
N ALA A 219 21.65 -24.64 12.42
CA ALA A 219 21.22 -24.01 11.17
C ALA A 219 19.89 -24.61 10.66
N VAL A 220 19.74 -25.94 10.67
CA VAL A 220 18.50 -26.63 10.27
C VAL A 220 17.33 -26.20 11.18
N SER A 221 17.56 -26.14 12.50
CA SER A 221 16.53 -25.66 13.44
C SER A 221 16.10 -24.22 13.14
N GLY A 222 17.05 -23.30 12.92
CA GLY A 222 16.76 -21.90 12.57
C GLY A 222 16.01 -21.74 11.24
N MET A 223 16.32 -22.62 10.28
CA MET A 223 15.57 -22.67 9.01
C MET A 223 14.12 -23.12 9.20
N GLY A 224 13.88 -24.12 10.08
CA GLY A 224 12.53 -24.55 10.43
C GLY A 224 11.70 -23.43 11.03
N GLU A 225 12.27 -22.66 11.96
CA GLU A 225 11.62 -21.47 12.53
C GLU A 225 11.35 -20.40 11.47
N SER A 226 12.31 -20.16 10.56
CA SER A 226 12.17 -19.18 9.48
C SER A 226 11.09 -19.60 8.47
N LYS A 227 10.96 -20.89 8.16
CA LYS A 227 9.89 -21.44 7.33
C LYS A 227 8.52 -21.18 7.97
N THR A 228 8.37 -21.45 9.26
CA THR A 228 7.13 -21.19 10.00
C THR A 228 6.76 -19.70 9.98
N LYS A 229 7.74 -18.81 10.16
CA LYS A 229 7.52 -17.35 10.05
C LYS A 229 7.11 -16.93 8.62
N SER A 230 7.68 -17.55 7.60
CA SER A 230 7.28 -17.30 6.21
C SER A 230 5.83 -17.72 5.96
N GLU A 231 5.40 -18.88 6.47
CA GLU A 231 4.01 -19.33 6.36
C GLU A 231 3.04 -18.37 7.07
N GLN A 232 3.41 -17.88 8.26
CA GLN A 232 2.65 -16.82 8.95
C GLN A 232 2.62 -15.52 8.15
N GLY A 233 3.72 -15.14 7.51
CA GLY A 233 3.81 -13.98 6.63
C GLY A 233 2.83 -14.06 5.45
N VAL A 234 2.73 -15.22 4.79
CA VAL A 234 1.74 -15.47 3.73
C VAL A 234 0.32 -15.32 4.26
N GLN A 235 0.04 -15.85 5.44
CA GLN A 235 -1.30 -15.75 6.04
C GLN A 235 -1.69 -14.29 6.34
N LEU A 236 -0.78 -13.51 6.91
CA LEU A 236 -0.99 -12.08 7.18
C LEU A 236 -1.17 -11.28 5.88
N ALA A 237 -0.37 -11.57 4.87
CA ALA A 237 -0.50 -10.93 3.55
C ALA A 237 -1.87 -11.23 2.91
N ASN A 238 -2.34 -12.49 2.97
CA ASN A 238 -3.68 -12.82 2.46
C ASN A 238 -4.79 -12.06 3.22
N GLN A 239 -4.69 -11.93 4.55
CA GLN A 239 -5.64 -11.13 5.33
C GLN A 239 -5.61 -9.64 4.91
N ALA A 240 -4.42 -9.08 4.65
CA ALA A 240 -4.31 -7.72 4.13
C ALA A 240 -4.96 -7.58 2.75
N GLY A 241 -4.80 -8.58 1.87
CA GLY A 241 -5.49 -8.63 0.58
C GLY A 241 -7.02 -8.62 0.70
N GLU A 242 -7.58 -9.38 1.65
CA GLU A 242 -9.02 -9.35 1.93
C GLU A 242 -9.51 -7.98 2.40
N VAL A 243 -8.69 -7.27 3.20
CA VAL A 243 -9.00 -5.91 3.64
C VAL A 243 -9.00 -4.95 2.44
N MET A 244 -8.04 -5.06 1.52
CA MET A 244 -8.02 -4.24 0.30
C MET A 244 -9.26 -4.45 -0.56
N LEU A 245 -9.73 -5.69 -0.71
CA LEU A 245 -10.96 -5.98 -1.44
C LEU A 245 -12.19 -5.35 -0.76
N LYS A 246 -12.27 -5.35 0.57
CA LYS A 246 -13.34 -4.66 1.31
C LYS A 246 -13.30 -3.15 1.10
N ILE A 247 -12.11 -2.54 1.14
CA ILE A 247 -11.94 -1.10 0.88
C ILE A 247 -12.46 -0.75 -0.51
N ARG A 248 -12.17 -1.57 -1.52
CA ARG A 248 -12.68 -1.40 -2.89
C ARG A 248 -14.21 -1.47 -2.96
N ASP A 249 -14.80 -2.46 -2.31
CA ASP A 249 -16.26 -2.60 -2.24
C ASP A 249 -16.92 -1.37 -1.56
N GLU A 250 -16.34 -0.90 -0.47
CA GLU A 250 -16.82 0.30 0.23
C GLU A 250 -16.67 1.55 -0.63
N ALA A 251 -15.55 1.74 -1.33
CA ALA A 251 -15.35 2.84 -2.27
C ALA A 251 -16.40 2.82 -3.39
N GLN A 252 -16.66 1.66 -3.98
CA GLN A 252 -17.69 1.51 -5.01
C GLN A 252 -19.09 1.85 -4.47
N ARG A 253 -19.42 1.43 -3.26
CA ARG A 253 -20.71 1.80 -2.62
C ARG A 253 -20.85 3.30 -2.40
N VAL A 254 -19.76 4.00 -2.09
CA VAL A 254 -19.76 5.47 -2.00
C VAL A 254 -20.05 6.09 -3.37
N VAL A 255 -19.42 5.61 -4.44
CA VAL A 255 -19.69 6.05 -5.82
C VAL A 255 -21.16 5.86 -6.18
N ASP A 256 -21.72 4.70 -5.90
CA ASP A 256 -23.14 4.39 -6.19
C ASP A 256 -24.10 5.29 -5.40
N ALA A 257 -23.81 5.52 -4.10
CA ALA A 257 -24.62 6.42 -3.27
C ALA A 257 -24.58 7.87 -3.76
N ILE A 258 -23.42 8.36 -4.20
CA ILE A 258 -23.26 9.69 -4.78
C ILE A 258 -24.03 9.80 -6.11
N GLY A 259 -24.00 8.76 -6.94
CA GLY A 259 -24.76 8.71 -8.18
C GLY A 259 -26.27 8.85 -7.93
N GLN A 260 -26.82 8.14 -6.95
CA GLN A 260 -28.22 8.26 -6.54
C GLN A 260 -28.55 9.65 -5.99
N PHE A 261 -27.66 10.21 -5.17
CA PHE A 261 -27.81 11.55 -4.60
C PHE A 261 -27.80 12.63 -5.68
N SER A 262 -26.89 12.55 -6.66
CA SER A 262 -26.81 13.50 -7.78
C SER A 262 -28.09 13.51 -8.61
N ASN A 263 -28.66 12.35 -8.93
CA ASN A 263 -29.92 12.24 -9.65
C ASN A 263 -31.07 12.89 -8.89
N ALA A 264 -31.12 12.73 -7.55
CA ALA A 264 -32.16 13.33 -6.71
C ALA A 264 -32.04 14.87 -6.58
N ILE A 265 -30.85 15.46 -6.82
CA ILE A 265 -30.66 16.91 -6.80
C ILE A 265 -31.10 17.55 -8.14
N GLU A 266 -30.99 16.82 -9.25
CA GLU A 266 -31.35 17.34 -10.59
C GLU A 266 -32.87 17.41 -10.81
N GLU A 267 -33.66 16.58 -10.13
CA GLU A 267 -35.13 16.69 -10.09
C GLU A 267 -35.63 17.86 -9.21
#